data_a05fc0e97b9ea272cb8b824ceee1cb52
#
_entry.id   a05fc0e97b9ea272cb8b824ceee1cb52
#
_cell.length_a   1.000
_cell.length_b   1.000
_cell.length_c   1.000
_cell.angle_alpha   90.00
_cell.angle_beta   90.00
_cell.angle_gamma   90.00
#
_symmetry.space_group_name_H-M   'P 1'
#
loop_
_entity.id
_entity.type
_entity.pdbx_description
1 polymer ?
#
loop_
_entity_poly.entity_id
_entity_poly.type
_entity_poly.pdbx_seq_one_letter_code
_entity_poly.pdbx_strand_id
1 'polypeptide(L)'
;VRRALKLQEEMNDTLRFPAEWESQSGVLIAWPHADTDWAERLAEVEETYIALVAAITRFQPVLICVADDDVETYAEMRLRSNRIDMARVQFVTAPYDDTWLRDSGPITLTRADGSFQLLDFRFTGWGGKFDASLDDQLVGVLHGAGVFNAKADVRSIPFALEGGAIDTDGAGTLLTTWQCLHERHPERDRASLGADMAQWLQQDRVLWLDHGYLEGDDTDAHVDTLARFASADSIVYQNCDDPQDSHYAELQAMGAELSALRTADGQPYRLFPLPWAQPVLDEGRRLAASYANFLIINGAVLMPAYGDAADDAARDVLVQAFPGREIVQVPCRSLIWQNGSLHCITMQLPAGLLKH
;
A
#
# COMPACT_ATOMS: atom_id res chain seq x y z
N VAL A 1 16.72 -37.29 -15.53
CA VAL A 1 15.59 -36.62 -16.19
C VAL A 1 14.40 -36.53 -15.23
N ARG A 2 13.81 -37.63 -14.68
CA ARG A 2 12.62 -37.56 -13.78
C ARG A 2 12.83 -36.72 -12.52
N ARG A 3 14.04 -36.76 -11.90
CA ARG A 3 14.36 -35.95 -10.70
C ARG A 3 14.47 -34.45 -11.03
N ALA A 4 15.01 -34.12 -12.20
CA ALA A 4 15.10 -32.75 -12.68
C ALA A 4 13.72 -32.19 -13.06
N LEU A 5 12.85 -32.98 -13.69
CA LEU A 5 11.47 -32.61 -14.00
C LEU A 5 10.67 -32.39 -12.70
N LYS A 6 10.82 -33.27 -11.70
CA LYS A 6 10.13 -33.09 -10.40
C LYS A 6 10.61 -31.86 -9.66
N LEU A 7 11.91 -31.57 -9.65
CA LEU A 7 12.46 -30.34 -9.06
C LEU A 7 11.97 -29.09 -9.80
N GLN A 8 11.80 -29.17 -11.11
CA GLN A 8 11.29 -28.06 -11.92
C GLN A 8 9.79 -27.85 -11.70
N GLU A 9 9.01 -28.93 -11.53
CA GLU A 9 7.60 -28.87 -11.12
C GLU A 9 7.45 -28.29 -9.71
N GLU A 10 8.26 -28.74 -8.74
CA GLU A 10 8.26 -28.22 -7.37
C GLU A 10 8.67 -26.72 -7.32
N MET A 11 9.64 -26.29 -8.13
CA MET A 11 10.03 -24.88 -8.27
C MET A 11 8.94 -24.03 -8.94
N ASN A 12 8.22 -24.57 -9.91
CA ASN A 12 7.15 -23.87 -10.60
C ASN A 12 5.89 -23.70 -9.72
N ASP A 13 5.71 -24.57 -8.73
CA ASP A 13 4.55 -24.54 -7.83
C ASP A 13 4.76 -23.64 -6.58
N THR A 14 5.99 -23.14 -6.38
CA THR A 14 6.30 -22.30 -5.22
C THR A 14 5.71 -20.90 -5.39
N LEU A 15 4.79 -20.56 -4.51
CA LEU A 15 4.26 -19.21 -4.36
C LEU A 15 5.28 -18.28 -3.70
N ARG A 16 5.29 -17.00 -4.13
CA ARG A 16 6.12 -15.94 -3.56
C ARG A 16 5.32 -14.65 -3.47
N PHE A 17 5.49 -13.92 -2.40
CA PHE A 17 4.98 -12.56 -2.26
C PHE A 17 6.04 -11.58 -2.82
N PRO A 18 5.80 -10.94 -3.97
CA PRO A 18 6.77 -10.04 -4.59
C PRO A 18 6.88 -8.73 -3.82
N ALA A 19 8.09 -8.14 -3.80
CA ALA A 19 8.27 -6.79 -3.28
C ALA A 19 7.61 -5.74 -4.19
N GLU A 20 7.23 -4.59 -3.62
CA GLU A 20 6.56 -3.52 -4.36
C GLU A 20 7.43 -2.91 -5.46
N TRP A 21 8.76 -2.94 -5.32
CA TRP A 21 9.69 -2.44 -6.35
C TRP A 21 9.91 -3.39 -7.53
N GLU A 22 9.34 -4.59 -7.51
CA GLU A 22 9.38 -5.50 -8.64
C GLU A 22 8.48 -5.02 -9.78
N SER A 23 8.67 -5.60 -10.97
CA SER A 23 7.89 -5.20 -12.14
C SER A 23 6.38 -5.39 -11.93
N GLN A 24 5.61 -4.39 -12.34
CA GLN A 24 4.16 -4.31 -12.19
C GLN A 24 3.47 -4.26 -13.55
N SER A 25 2.26 -4.79 -13.66
CA SER A 25 1.37 -4.61 -14.82
C SER A 25 0.47 -3.38 -14.69
N GLY A 26 0.28 -2.83 -13.50
CA GLY A 26 -0.51 -1.64 -13.26
C GLY A 26 -0.70 -1.32 -11.79
N VAL A 27 -1.44 -0.25 -11.53
CA VAL A 27 -1.92 0.14 -10.20
C VAL A 27 -3.44 0.11 -10.21
N LEU A 28 -4.04 -0.42 -9.15
CA LEU A 28 -5.47 -0.43 -8.90
C LEU A 28 -5.80 0.73 -7.95
N ILE A 29 -6.85 1.50 -8.27
CA ILE A 29 -7.44 2.56 -7.44
C ILE A 29 -8.96 2.50 -7.53
N ALA A 30 -9.68 3.17 -6.61
CA ALA A 30 -11.12 3.42 -6.73
C ALA A 30 -11.37 4.92 -6.86
N TRP A 31 -12.25 5.35 -7.76
CA TRP A 31 -12.55 6.76 -7.98
C TRP A 31 -13.46 7.31 -6.87
N PRO A 32 -13.13 8.43 -6.21
CA PRO A 32 -13.99 9.02 -5.19
C PRO A 32 -15.31 9.53 -5.80
N HIS A 33 -16.43 9.36 -5.08
CA HIS A 33 -17.74 9.83 -5.54
C HIS A 33 -18.61 10.29 -4.35
N ALA A 34 -19.81 10.80 -4.68
CA ALA A 34 -20.65 11.48 -3.70
C ALA A 34 -21.27 10.55 -2.63
N ASP A 35 -21.25 9.24 -2.86
CA ASP A 35 -21.75 8.26 -1.88
C ASP A 35 -20.62 7.65 -1.02
N THR A 36 -19.38 8.16 -1.13
CA THR A 36 -18.26 7.85 -0.24
C THR A 36 -18.10 8.94 0.83
N ASP A 37 -17.29 8.70 1.82
CA ASP A 37 -16.99 9.69 2.87
C ASP A 37 -16.27 10.96 2.31
N TRP A 38 -15.91 10.96 1.04
CA TRP A 38 -15.37 12.13 0.32
C TRP A 38 -16.41 13.18 -0.07
N ALA A 39 -17.71 12.93 0.07
CA ALA A 39 -18.79 13.78 -0.43
C ALA A 39 -18.61 15.28 -0.11
N GLU A 40 -18.21 15.61 1.11
CA GLU A 40 -18.04 17.01 1.57
C GLU A 40 -16.81 17.70 0.95
N ARG A 41 -15.80 16.93 0.53
CA ARG A 41 -14.52 17.42 -0.05
C ARG A 41 -14.19 16.81 -1.41
N LEU A 42 -15.20 16.34 -2.11
CA LEU A 42 -15.04 15.59 -3.36
C LEU A 42 -14.19 16.34 -4.40
N ALA A 43 -14.43 17.63 -4.59
CA ALA A 43 -13.69 18.42 -5.56
C ALA A 43 -12.18 18.52 -5.22
N GLU A 44 -11.83 18.58 -3.94
CA GLU A 44 -10.43 18.64 -3.50
C GLU A 44 -9.70 17.32 -3.70
N VAL A 45 -10.37 16.21 -3.36
CA VAL A 45 -9.75 14.88 -3.48
C VAL A 45 -9.64 14.44 -4.94
N GLU A 46 -10.58 14.81 -5.80
CA GLU A 46 -10.52 14.52 -7.25
C GLU A 46 -9.28 15.14 -7.90
N GLU A 47 -8.84 16.34 -7.50
CA GLU A 47 -7.61 16.95 -8.01
C GLU A 47 -6.38 16.09 -7.65
N THR A 48 -6.36 15.50 -6.46
CA THR A 48 -5.32 14.54 -6.07
C THR A 48 -5.37 13.28 -6.93
N TYR A 49 -6.55 12.72 -7.18
CA TYR A 49 -6.71 11.53 -8.04
C TYR A 49 -6.30 11.80 -9.48
N ILE A 50 -6.62 12.97 -10.03
CA ILE A 50 -6.14 13.39 -11.36
C ILE A 50 -4.61 13.48 -11.40
N ALA A 51 -3.99 14.08 -10.39
CA ALA A 51 -2.54 14.17 -10.29
C ALA A 51 -1.89 12.78 -10.14
N LEU A 52 -2.50 11.89 -9.35
CA LEU A 52 -2.06 10.51 -9.17
C LEU A 52 -2.12 9.72 -10.49
N VAL A 53 -3.25 9.75 -11.19
CA VAL A 53 -3.42 9.06 -12.48
C VAL A 53 -2.47 9.62 -13.52
N ALA A 54 -2.26 10.95 -13.55
CA ALA A 54 -1.27 11.59 -14.41
C ALA A 54 0.15 11.07 -14.13
N ALA A 55 0.52 10.91 -12.86
CA ALA A 55 1.82 10.39 -12.48
C ALA A 55 1.98 8.89 -12.86
N ILE A 56 0.99 8.05 -12.54
CA ILE A 56 1.03 6.60 -12.84
C ILE A 56 1.12 6.36 -14.34
N THR A 57 0.27 7.02 -15.14
CA THR A 57 0.17 6.78 -16.59
C THR A 57 1.43 7.18 -17.38
N ARG A 58 2.36 7.91 -16.78
CA ARG A 58 3.70 8.13 -17.36
C ARG A 58 4.51 6.84 -17.43
N PHE A 59 4.29 5.90 -16.53
CA PHE A 59 5.15 4.72 -16.34
C PHE A 59 4.44 3.40 -16.61
N GLN A 60 3.18 3.26 -16.21
CA GLN A 60 2.43 2.01 -16.28
C GLN A 60 0.92 2.24 -16.36
N PRO A 61 0.11 1.23 -16.69
CA PRO A 61 -1.35 1.31 -16.67
C PRO A 61 -1.92 1.56 -15.27
N VAL A 62 -3.13 2.13 -15.23
CA VAL A 62 -3.98 2.21 -14.03
C VAL A 62 -5.31 1.53 -14.30
N LEU A 63 -5.77 0.70 -13.36
CA LEU A 63 -7.12 0.13 -13.32
C LEU A 63 -7.92 0.92 -12.28
N ILE A 64 -9.02 1.51 -12.69
CA ILE A 64 -9.87 2.37 -11.86
C ILE A 64 -11.18 1.65 -11.60
N CYS A 65 -11.46 1.29 -10.34
CA CYS A 65 -12.77 0.89 -9.90
C CYS A 65 -13.70 2.11 -9.92
N VAL A 66 -14.89 1.91 -10.43
CA VAL A 66 -15.97 2.89 -10.42
C VAL A 66 -17.24 2.22 -9.89
N ALA A 67 -18.05 2.97 -9.13
CA ALA A 67 -19.24 2.41 -8.49
C ALA A 67 -20.31 2.02 -9.53
N ASP A 68 -20.42 2.82 -10.60
CA ASP A 68 -21.37 2.66 -11.68
C ASP A 68 -20.93 3.38 -12.97
N ASP A 69 -21.78 3.31 -14.01
CA ASP A 69 -21.54 3.91 -15.33
C ASP A 69 -21.53 5.46 -15.28
N ASP A 70 -22.26 6.08 -14.36
CA ASP A 70 -22.30 7.54 -14.22
C ASP A 70 -20.98 8.03 -13.63
N VAL A 71 -20.45 7.34 -12.62
CA VAL A 71 -19.13 7.61 -12.02
C VAL A 71 -18.02 7.38 -13.06
N GLU A 72 -18.11 6.30 -13.87
CA GLU A 72 -17.17 6.06 -14.98
C GLU A 72 -17.15 7.22 -15.97
N THR A 73 -18.33 7.59 -16.47
CA THR A 73 -18.47 8.68 -17.44
C THR A 73 -17.90 9.99 -16.91
N TYR A 74 -18.15 10.28 -15.64
CA TYR A 74 -17.64 11.49 -14.99
C TYR A 74 -16.11 11.43 -14.80
N ALA A 75 -15.58 10.32 -14.30
CA ALA A 75 -14.14 10.13 -14.12
C ALA A 75 -13.40 10.24 -15.47
N GLU A 76 -13.91 9.58 -16.52
CA GLU A 76 -13.32 9.67 -17.86
C GLU A 76 -13.31 11.11 -18.38
N MET A 77 -14.41 11.84 -18.22
CA MET A 77 -14.47 13.26 -18.59
C MET A 77 -13.43 14.09 -17.86
N ARG A 78 -13.28 13.90 -16.55
CA ARG A 78 -12.28 14.61 -15.71
C ARG A 78 -10.84 14.32 -16.16
N LEU A 79 -10.53 13.04 -16.40
CA LEU A 79 -9.19 12.62 -16.85
C LEU A 79 -8.87 13.17 -18.25
N ARG A 80 -9.80 13.08 -19.22
CA ARG A 80 -9.63 13.62 -20.57
C ARG A 80 -9.45 15.15 -20.56
N SER A 81 -10.20 15.86 -19.71
CA SER A 81 -10.09 17.33 -19.58
C SER A 81 -8.71 17.74 -19.06
N ASN A 82 -8.05 16.88 -18.30
CA ASN A 82 -6.71 17.06 -17.78
C ASN A 82 -5.62 16.43 -18.68
N ARG A 83 -5.97 16.01 -19.91
CA ARG A 83 -5.05 15.48 -20.93
C ARG A 83 -4.30 14.22 -20.51
N ILE A 84 -4.93 13.38 -19.68
CA ILE A 84 -4.39 12.08 -19.30
C ILE A 84 -4.35 11.16 -20.52
N ASP A 85 -3.31 10.33 -20.62
CA ASP A 85 -3.21 9.30 -21.66
C ASP A 85 -4.18 8.14 -21.36
N MET A 86 -5.37 8.24 -21.93
CA MET A 86 -6.44 7.24 -21.74
C MET A 86 -6.09 5.85 -22.28
N ALA A 87 -5.06 5.70 -23.12
CA ALA A 87 -4.61 4.39 -23.56
C ALA A 87 -4.02 3.54 -22.42
N ARG A 88 -3.67 4.17 -21.30
CA ARG A 88 -3.16 3.52 -20.09
C ARG A 88 -4.16 3.51 -18.93
N VAL A 89 -5.39 3.92 -19.16
CA VAL A 89 -6.47 3.89 -18.18
C VAL A 89 -7.47 2.81 -18.55
N GLN A 90 -7.79 1.95 -17.60
CA GLN A 90 -8.84 0.95 -17.69
C GLN A 90 -9.84 1.22 -16.56
N PHE A 91 -11.13 1.07 -16.87
CA PHE A 91 -12.19 1.14 -15.86
C PHE A 91 -12.78 -0.24 -15.61
N VAL A 92 -13.25 -0.45 -14.39
CA VAL A 92 -14.05 -1.62 -14.02
C VAL A 92 -15.15 -1.20 -13.06
N THR A 93 -16.38 -1.56 -13.38
CA THR A 93 -17.51 -1.34 -12.47
C THR A 93 -17.44 -2.38 -11.36
N ALA A 94 -17.21 -1.89 -10.14
CA ALA A 94 -17.13 -2.69 -8.93
C ALA A 94 -17.60 -1.83 -7.77
N PRO A 95 -18.72 -2.14 -7.11
CA PRO A 95 -19.18 -1.39 -5.94
C PRO A 95 -18.17 -1.44 -4.79
N TYR A 96 -17.97 -0.33 -4.09
CA TYR A 96 -17.13 -0.19 -2.91
C TYR A 96 -17.77 0.80 -1.93
N ASP A 97 -17.40 0.71 -0.66
CA ASP A 97 -17.84 1.63 0.38
C ASP A 97 -16.97 2.89 0.38
N ASP A 98 -15.63 2.74 0.24
CA ASP A 98 -14.70 3.87 0.11
C ASP A 98 -13.46 3.49 -0.75
N THR A 99 -12.50 4.39 -0.83
CA THR A 99 -11.43 4.37 -1.85
C THR A 99 -10.11 3.76 -1.37
N TRP A 100 -10.08 3.13 -0.20
CA TRP A 100 -8.86 2.66 0.49
C TRP A 100 -8.40 1.27 0.01
N LEU A 101 -8.11 1.15 -1.30
CA LEU A 101 -7.85 -0.14 -1.94
C LEU A 101 -6.52 -0.81 -1.53
N ARG A 102 -5.66 -0.11 -0.81
CA ARG A 102 -4.51 -0.76 -0.16
C ARG A 102 -4.97 -1.84 0.81
N ASP A 103 -6.06 -1.60 1.51
CA ASP A 103 -6.51 -2.42 2.62
C ASP A 103 -7.55 -3.45 2.22
N SER A 104 -8.33 -3.19 1.18
CA SER A 104 -9.36 -4.10 0.64
C SER A 104 -8.99 -4.75 -0.70
N GLY A 105 -7.90 -4.32 -1.34
CA GLY A 105 -7.45 -4.87 -2.62
C GLY A 105 -6.73 -6.22 -2.50
N PRO A 106 -6.47 -6.90 -3.65
CA PRO A 106 -5.88 -8.24 -3.66
C PRO A 106 -4.41 -8.23 -3.24
N ILE A 107 -4.07 -8.94 -2.18
CA ILE A 107 -2.68 -9.27 -1.87
C ILE A 107 -2.26 -10.42 -2.79
N THR A 108 -1.32 -10.18 -3.70
CA THR A 108 -1.06 -11.10 -4.81
C THR A 108 0.25 -11.86 -4.63
N LEU A 109 0.16 -13.19 -4.61
CA LEU A 109 1.31 -14.08 -4.73
C LEU A 109 1.53 -14.49 -6.19
N THR A 110 2.79 -14.69 -6.56
CA THR A 110 3.21 -15.07 -7.92
C THR A 110 3.87 -16.45 -7.93
N ARG A 111 3.74 -17.19 -9.06
CA ARG A 111 4.49 -18.42 -9.32
C ARG A 111 5.41 -18.27 -10.53
N ALA A 112 6.44 -19.08 -10.59
CA ALA A 112 7.42 -19.06 -11.67
C ALA A 112 6.82 -19.43 -13.05
N ASP A 113 5.68 -20.14 -13.09
CA ASP A 113 4.95 -20.47 -14.32
C ASP A 113 4.07 -19.32 -14.85
N GLY A 114 4.11 -18.17 -14.19
CA GLY A 114 3.32 -16.99 -14.53
C GLY A 114 1.86 -17.09 -14.10
N SER A 115 1.52 -17.97 -13.15
CA SER A 115 0.23 -17.98 -12.49
C SER A 115 0.26 -17.14 -11.20
N PHE A 116 -0.94 -16.80 -10.70
CA PHE A 116 -1.10 -15.89 -9.56
C PHE A 116 -2.09 -16.48 -8.57
N GLN A 117 -1.90 -16.15 -7.30
CA GLN A 117 -2.90 -16.38 -6.27
C GLN A 117 -3.26 -15.04 -5.62
N LEU A 118 -4.49 -14.63 -5.75
CA LEU A 118 -5.05 -13.45 -5.10
C LEU A 118 -5.52 -13.88 -3.71
N LEU A 119 -4.85 -13.39 -2.68
CA LEU A 119 -5.27 -13.60 -1.31
C LEU A 119 -6.36 -12.58 -0.98
N ASP A 120 -7.51 -13.09 -0.64
CA ASP A 120 -8.72 -12.38 -0.27
C ASP A 120 -8.89 -12.50 1.24
N PHE A 121 -8.18 -11.63 1.97
CA PHE A 121 -8.28 -11.52 3.42
C PHE A 121 -9.55 -10.77 3.80
N ARG A 122 -10.08 -11.09 4.97
CA ARG A 122 -11.24 -10.39 5.48
C ARG A 122 -10.91 -8.95 5.79
N PHE A 123 -11.58 -8.02 5.14
CA PHE A 123 -11.53 -6.60 5.47
C PHE A 123 -12.66 -6.24 6.43
N THR A 124 -12.33 -5.68 7.58
CA THR A 124 -13.28 -5.42 8.66
C THR A 124 -13.60 -3.95 8.88
N GLY A 125 -13.19 -3.06 7.96
CA GLY A 125 -13.27 -1.63 8.17
C GLY A 125 -12.43 -1.20 9.37
N TRP A 126 -11.16 -1.66 9.39
CA TRP A 126 -10.16 -1.37 10.43
C TRP A 126 -10.62 -1.76 11.85
N GLY A 127 -11.14 -2.97 11.98
CA GLY A 127 -11.63 -3.49 13.28
C GLY A 127 -13.07 -3.09 13.60
N GLY A 128 -13.88 -2.81 12.60
CA GLY A 128 -15.30 -2.46 12.73
C GLY A 128 -15.57 -0.99 13.02
N LYS A 129 -14.62 -0.10 12.70
CA LYS A 129 -14.77 1.35 12.85
C LYS A 129 -15.68 1.95 11.76
N PHE A 130 -15.68 1.34 10.57
CA PHE A 130 -16.43 1.78 9.39
C PHE A 130 -17.19 0.62 8.75
N ASP A 131 -18.24 0.92 7.97
CA ASP A 131 -18.86 -0.07 7.10
C ASP A 131 -17.88 -0.42 5.98
N ALA A 132 -17.75 -1.72 5.70
CA ALA A 132 -16.81 -2.26 4.73
C ALA A 132 -17.42 -3.45 3.98
N SER A 133 -18.74 -3.53 3.93
CA SER A 133 -19.43 -4.70 3.39
C SER A 133 -19.24 -4.90 1.89
N LEU A 134 -19.05 -3.81 1.13
CA LEU A 134 -18.72 -3.86 -0.29
C LEU A 134 -17.21 -4.05 -0.50
N ASP A 135 -16.40 -3.36 0.27
CA ASP A 135 -14.94 -3.43 0.19
C ASP A 135 -14.42 -4.84 0.48
N ASP A 136 -15.01 -5.56 1.46
CA ASP A 136 -14.68 -6.96 1.79
C ASP A 136 -14.97 -7.95 0.64
N GLN A 137 -15.78 -7.55 -0.35
CA GLN A 137 -16.11 -8.37 -1.52
C GLN A 137 -15.30 -8.01 -2.77
N LEU A 138 -14.52 -6.93 -2.73
CA LEU A 138 -13.93 -6.31 -3.91
C LEU A 138 -13.03 -7.26 -4.70
N VAL A 139 -12.19 -8.05 -4.02
CA VAL A 139 -11.29 -9.01 -4.69
C VAL A 139 -12.07 -10.02 -5.54
N GLY A 140 -13.15 -10.56 -4.98
CA GLY A 140 -14.03 -11.50 -5.70
C GLY A 140 -14.75 -10.85 -6.89
N VAL A 141 -15.23 -9.61 -6.72
CA VAL A 141 -15.90 -8.84 -7.78
C VAL A 141 -14.93 -8.56 -8.92
N LEU A 142 -13.72 -8.08 -8.65
CA LEU A 142 -12.70 -7.80 -9.66
C LEU A 142 -12.25 -9.07 -10.40
N HIS A 143 -12.08 -10.18 -9.70
CA HIS A 143 -11.78 -11.46 -10.33
C HIS A 143 -12.92 -11.92 -11.24
N GLY A 144 -14.18 -11.81 -10.77
CA GLY A 144 -15.39 -12.14 -11.54
C GLY A 144 -15.58 -11.25 -12.79
N ALA A 145 -15.20 -9.98 -12.73
CA ALA A 145 -15.18 -9.05 -13.84
C ALA A 145 -14.12 -9.40 -14.91
N GLY A 146 -13.20 -10.31 -14.59
CA GLY A 146 -12.23 -10.85 -15.56
C GLY A 146 -11.10 -9.88 -15.92
N VAL A 147 -10.82 -8.88 -15.10
CA VAL A 147 -9.73 -7.89 -15.31
C VAL A 147 -8.34 -8.51 -15.10
N PHE A 148 -8.27 -9.62 -14.37
CA PHE A 148 -7.02 -10.31 -14.09
C PHE A 148 -6.71 -11.43 -15.09
N ASN A 149 -5.45 -11.82 -15.15
CA ASN A 149 -4.97 -12.94 -15.95
C ASN A 149 -5.79 -14.21 -15.69
N ALA A 150 -6.10 -14.97 -16.73
CA ALA A 150 -6.87 -16.21 -16.63
C ALA A 150 -6.20 -17.30 -15.77
N LYS A 151 -4.92 -17.15 -15.43
CA LYS A 151 -4.18 -18.01 -14.51
C LYS A 151 -4.18 -17.48 -13.06
N ALA A 152 -4.96 -16.46 -12.76
CA ALA A 152 -5.14 -15.97 -11.40
C ALA A 152 -6.28 -16.75 -10.73
N ASP A 153 -6.02 -17.29 -9.55
CA ASP A 153 -7.01 -17.89 -8.67
C ASP A 153 -7.20 -17.06 -7.39
N VAL A 154 -8.40 -17.07 -6.83
CA VAL A 154 -8.71 -16.38 -5.56
C VAL A 154 -8.67 -17.40 -4.43
N ARG A 155 -8.02 -17.02 -3.35
CA ARG A 155 -8.02 -17.76 -2.09
C ARG A 155 -8.54 -16.88 -0.97
N SER A 156 -9.81 -17.09 -0.56
CA SER A 156 -10.37 -16.39 0.62
C SER A 156 -9.79 -16.95 1.91
N ILE A 157 -9.40 -16.03 2.80
CA ILE A 157 -8.76 -16.33 4.08
C ILE A 157 -9.58 -15.65 5.19
N PRO A 158 -10.22 -16.42 6.09
CA PRO A 158 -11.07 -15.85 7.14
C PRO A 158 -10.23 -15.29 8.31
N PHE A 159 -9.36 -14.36 7.97
CA PHE A 159 -8.45 -13.67 8.89
C PHE A 159 -8.41 -12.18 8.53
N ALA A 160 -8.59 -11.33 9.52
CA ALA A 160 -8.57 -9.89 9.31
C ALA A 160 -7.14 -9.42 9.04
N LEU A 161 -6.89 -8.87 7.84
CA LEU A 161 -5.59 -8.32 7.46
C LEU A 161 -5.78 -7.27 6.39
N GLU A 162 -5.24 -6.11 6.61
CA GLU A 162 -5.17 -5.00 5.67
C GLU A 162 -3.80 -5.00 4.96
N GLY A 163 -3.77 -4.63 3.67
CA GLY A 163 -2.52 -4.55 2.91
C GLY A 163 -1.56 -3.48 3.43
N GLY A 164 -2.08 -2.40 4.03
CA GLY A 164 -1.27 -1.36 4.67
C GLY A 164 -0.61 -1.78 5.98
N ALA A 165 -1.09 -2.85 6.60
CA ALA A 165 -0.52 -3.41 7.82
C ALA A 165 0.78 -4.20 7.58
N ILE A 166 1.15 -4.48 6.32
CA ILE A 166 2.28 -5.33 5.96
C ILE A 166 3.16 -4.70 4.87
N ASP A 167 4.45 -5.00 4.92
CA ASP A 167 5.39 -4.73 3.84
C ASP A 167 6.36 -5.90 3.66
N THR A 168 6.79 -6.20 2.43
CA THR A 168 7.66 -7.36 2.15
C THR A 168 8.88 -6.97 1.36
N ASP A 169 10.01 -7.64 1.65
CA ASP A 169 11.25 -7.51 0.88
C ASP A 169 11.26 -8.37 -0.40
N GLY A 170 10.21 -9.16 -0.65
CA GLY A 170 10.13 -10.09 -1.78
C GLY A 170 11.07 -11.30 -1.67
N ALA A 171 11.84 -11.40 -0.58
CA ALA A 171 12.85 -12.42 -0.35
C ALA A 171 12.59 -13.23 0.94
N GLY A 172 11.35 -13.23 1.42
CA GLY A 172 10.92 -14.03 2.56
C GLY A 172 10.87 -13.27 3.89
N THR A 173 11.04 -11.93 3.88
CA THR A 173 10.90 -11.11 5.10
C THR A 173 9.65 -10.24 5.01
N LEU A 174 8.82 -10.30 6.03
CA LEU A 174 7.67 -9.42 6.25
C LEU A 174 7.98 -8.41 7.36
N LEU A 175 7.56 -7.17 7.20
CA LEU A 175 7.57 -6.13 8.22
C LEU A 175 6.13 -5.76 8.57
N THR A 176 5.84 -5.62 9.86
CA THR A 176 4.51 -5.25 10.37
C THR A 176 4.64 -4.59 11.75
N THR A 177 3.53 -4.06 12.27
CA THR A 177 3.44 -3.55 13.63
C THR A 177 2.70 -4.52 14.54
N TRP A 178 3.07 -4.56 15.80
CA TRP A 178 2.36 -5.35 16.79
C TRP A 178 0.97 -4.78 17.08
N GLN A 179 0.88 -3.47 17.23
CA GLN A 179 -0.37 -2.81 17.60
C GLN A 179 -1.50 -3.16 16.63
N CYS A 180 -1.30 -2.97 15.33
CA CYS A 180 -2.33 -3.22 14.33
C CYS A 180 -2.85 -4.66 14.38
N LEU A 181 -1.95 -5.64 14.32
CA LEU A 181 -2.39 -7.05 14.28
C LEU A 181 -3.00 -7.52 15.59
N HIS A 182 -2.53 -7.00 16.73
CA HIS A 182 -3.13 -7.32 18.02
C HIS A 182 -4.54 -6.72 18.16
N GLU A 183 -4.77 -5.51 17.68
CA GLU A 183 -6.12 -4.91 17.67
C GLU A 183 -7.11 -5.71 16.80
N ARG A 184 -6.64 -6.32 15.69
CA ARG A 184 -7.48 -7.20 14.86
C ARG A 184 -7.71 -8.58 15.49
N HIS A 185 -6.77 -9.06 16.33
CA HIS A 185 -6.76 -10.42 16.90
C HIS A 185 -6.32 -10.39 18.36
N PRO A 186 -7.09 -9.76 19.27
CA PRO A 186 -6.69 -9.56 20.67
C PRO A 186 -6.54 -10.85 21.47
N GLU A 187 -7.15 -11.94 21.01
CA GLU A 187 -7.05 -13.27 21.64
C GLU A 187 -5.79 -14.06 21.24
N ARG A 188 -4.95 -13.51 20.35
CA ARG A 188 -3.80 -14.20 19.76
C ARG A 188 -2.49 -13.62 20.22
N ASP A 189 -1.49 -14.49 20.38
CA ASP A 189 -0.13 -14.07 20.67
C ASP A 189 0.68 -13.81 19.38
N ARG A 190 1.79 -13.11 19.52
CA ARG A 190 2.70 -12.75 18.42
C ARG A 190 3.23 -13.97 17.67
N ALA A 191 3.50 -15.06 18.37
CA ALA A 191 4.06 -16.25 17.74
C ALA A 191 3.04 -16.91 16.81
N SER A 192 1.78 -17.03 17.25
CA SER A 192 0.70 -17.59 16.43
C SER A 192 0.34 -16.69 15.24
N LEU A 193 0.27 -15.36 15.44
CA LEU A 193 0.05 -14.41 14.36
C LEU A 193 1.18 -14.46 13.32
N GLY A 194 2.44 -14.45 13.80
CA GLY A 194 3.61 -14.54 12.92
C GLY A 194 3.65 -15.83 12.11
N ALA A 195 3.28 -16.97 12.70
CA ALA A 195 3.23 -18.24 11.99
C ALA A 195 2.17 -18.26 10.89
N ASP A 196 0.96 -17.74 11.16
CA ASP A 196 -0.11 -17.67 10.18
C ASP A 196 0.26 -16.73 9.01
N MET A 197 0.81 -15.55 9.31
CA MET A 197 1.22 -14.60 8.28
C MET A 197 2.36 -15.17 7.43
N ALA A 198 3.36 -15.80 8.06
CA ALA A 198 4.43 -16.47 7.35
C ALA A 198 3.87 -17.55 6.40
N GLN A 199 2.90 -18.34 6.86
CA GLN A 199 2.29 -19.40 6.07
C GLN A 199 1.46 -18.83 4.89
N TRP A 200 0.56 -17.89 5.14
CA TRP A 200 -0.32 -17.36 4.07
C TRP A 200 0.43 -16.51 3.05
N LEU A 201 1.35 -15.69 3.53
CA LEU A 201 2.12 -14.76 2.69
C LEU A 201 3.43 -15.37 2.18
N GLN A 202 3.69 -16.65 2.45
CA GLN A 202 4.89 -17.37 1.99
C GLN A 202 6.18 -16.68 2.45
N GLN A 203 6.25 -16.34 3.75
CA GLN A 203 7.40 -15.66 4.33
C GLN A 203 8.17 -16.59 5.25
N ASP A 204 9.50 -16.43 5.30
CA ASP A 204 10.40 -17.18 6.19
C ASP A 204 10.42 -16.57 7.60
N ARG A 205 10.18 -15.26 7.70
CA ARG A 205 10.22 -14.52 8.96
C ARG A 205 9.34 -13.27 8.94
N VAL A 206 8.92 -12.85 10.13
CA VAL A 206 8.17 -11.62 10.37
C VAL A 206 8.98 -10.71 11.32
N LEU A 207 9.24 -9.49 10.89
CA LEU A 207 9.82 -8.43 11.69
C LEU A 207 8.69 -7.60 12.28
N TRP A 208 8.76 -7.35 13.57
CA TRP A 208 7.74 -6.64 14.34
C TRP A 208 8.26 -5.30 14.82
N LEU A 209 7.46 -4.24 14.68
CA LEU A 209 7.66 -2.98 15.36
C LEU A 209 6.67 -2.88 16.53
N ASP A 210 7.18 -2.57 17.70
CA ASP A 210 6.39 -2.33 18.91
C ASP A 210 6.06 -0.85 19.09
N HIS A 211 6.87 0.02 18.47
CA HIS A 211 6.70 1.47 18.49
C HIS A 211 6.40 2.00 17.10
N GLY A 212 5.82 3.18 17.07
CA GLY A 212 5.40 3.90 15.87
C GLY A 212 3.92 4.28 15.98
N TYR A 213 3.66 5.58 15.92
CA TYR A 213 2.33 6.13 16.10
C TYR A 213 2.22 7.46 15.37
N LEU A 214 1.08 7.72 14.78
CA LEU A 214 0.73 9.01 14.19
C LEU A 214 -0.62 9.47 14.73
N GLU A 215 -0.67 10.67 15.29
CA GLU A 215 -1.94 11.30 15.68
C GLU A 215 -2.78 11.56 14.43
N GLY A 216 -4.05 11.17 14.46
CA GLY A 216 -4.94 11.22 13.31
C GLY A 216 -4.92 9.95 12.45
N ASP A 217 -4.09 8.95 12.76
CA ASP A 217 -4.20 7.61 12.17
C ASP A 217 -5.30 6.82 12.88
N ASP A 218 -6.18 6.19 12.12
CA ASP A 218 -7.26 5.34 12.62
C ASP A 218 -7.11 3.86 12.24
N THR A 219 -5.95 3.51 11.63
CA THR A 219 -5.62 2.15 11.21
C THR A 219 -4.97 1.32 12.32
N ASP A 220 -4.69 1.91 13.49
CA ASP A 220 -3.95 1.30 14.60
C ASP A 220 -2.48 1.04 14.26
N ALA A 221 -1.82 2.03 13.68
CA ALA A 221 -0.41 2.04 13.31
C ALA A 221 -0.06 1.08 12.15
N HIS A 222 -0.71 1.24 11.00
CA HIS A 222 -0.29 0.57 9.78
C HIS A 222 1.19 0.85 9.46
N VAL A 223 1.93 -0.20 9.10
CA VAL A 223 3.37 -0.07 8.83
C VAL A 223 3.66 0.79 7.60
N ASP A 224 2.75 0.87 6.65
CA ASP A 224 2.90 1.65 5.42
C ASP A 224 2.90 3.18 5.64
N THR A 225 2.45 3.63 6.81
CA THR A 225 2.57 5.03 7.25
C THR A 225 3.84 5.28 8.08
N LEU A 226 4.55 4.24 8.48
CA LEU A 226 5.65 4.30 9.45
C LEU A 226 7.01 3.91 8.86
N ALA A 227 7.11 2.70 8.25
CA ALA A 227 8.37 2.16 7.76
C ALA A 227 8.15 1.22 6.57
N ARG A 228 8.95 1.40 5.52
CA ARG A 228 8.81 0.68 4.25
C ARG A 228 10.17 0.16 3.76
N PHE A 229 10.20 -1.04 3.22
CA PHE A 229 11.38 -1.51 2.49
C PHE A 229 11.62 -0.67 1.22
N ALA A 230 12.89 -0.28 0.99
CA ALA A 230 13.35 0.29 -0.27
C ALA A 230 14.12 -0.73 -1.11
N SER A 231 14.66 -1.75 -0.47
CA SER A 231 15.31 -2.91 -1.04
C SER A 231 15.38 -4.01 0.03
N ALA A 232 15.90 -5.19 -0.32
CA ALA A 232 16.07 -6.29 0.64
C ALA A 232 17.01 -5.95 1.82
N ASP A 233 17.79 -4.88 1.72
CA ASP A 233 18.77 -4.46 2.74
C ASP A 233 18.56 -3.02 3.25
N SER A 234 17.45 -2.36 2.87
CA SER A 234 17.23 -0.96 3.25
C SER A 234 15.78 -0.66 3.58
N ILE A 235 15.58 0.23 4.55
CA ILE A 235 14.27 0.67 5.04
C ILE A 235 14.23 2.20 5.07
N VAL A 236 13.17 2.76 4.51
CA VAL A 236 12.77 4.18 4.64
C VAL A 236 11.75 4.25 5.78
N TYR A 237 11.86 5.21 6.66
CA TYR A 237 10.92 5.32 7.78
C TYR A 237 10.62 6.78 8.14
N GLN A 238 9.43 7.02 8.65
CA GLN A 238 9.06 8.33 9.16
C GLN A 238 9.78 8.58 10.49
N ASN A 239 10.54 9.67 10.53
CA ASN A 239 11.21 10.12 11.74
C ASN A 239 10.56 11.43 12.23
N CYS A 240 10.77 11.76 13.49
CA CYS A 240 10.47 13.05 14.07
C CYS A 240 11.73 13.56 14.79
N ASP A 241 12.23 14.72 14.41
CA ASP A 241 13.42 15.35 14.97
C ASP A 241 13.10 16.56 15.88
N ASP A 242 11.80 16.88 16.07
CA ASP A 242 11.33 17.91 16.98
C ASP A 242 11.03 17.35 18.39
N PRO A 243 11.88 17.59 19.41
CA PRO A 243 11.62 17.10 20.76
C PRO A 243 10.38 17.69 21.45
N GLN A 244 9.78 18.72 20.87
CA GLN A 244 8.56 19.35 21.38
C GLN A 244 7.28 18.69 20.80
N ASP A 245 7.41 17.90 19.73
CA ASP A 245 6.31 17.20 19.11
C ASP A 245 5.92 15.95 19.91
N SER A 246 4.63 15.69 20.03
CA SER A 246 4.07 14.53 20.75
C SER A 246 4.55 13.18 20.20
N HIS A 247 4.92 13.12 18.89
CA HIS A 247 5.39 11.92 18.22
C HIS A 247 6.87 11.61 18.44
N TYR A 248 7.64 12.57 18.97
CA TYR A 248 9.11 12.43 19.07
C TYR A 248 9.53 11.14 19.78
N ALA A 249 8.98 10.88 20.96
CA ALA A 249 9.40 9.73 21.77
C ALA A 249 9.11 8.39 21.05
N GLU A 250 7.92 8.25 20.47
CA GLU A 250 7.50 7.02 19.77
C GLU A 250 8.29 6.79 18.48
N LEU A 251 8.47 7.82 17.65
CA LEU A 251 9.19 7.66 16.38
C LEU A 251 10.71 7.48 16.62
N GLN A 252 11.29 8.06 17.69
CA GLN A 252 12.67 7.77 18.08
C GLN A 252 12.82 6.32 18.59
N ALA A 253 11.85 5.81 19.34
CA ALA A 253 11.84 4.42 19.78
C ALA A 253 11.74 3.46 18.59
N MET A 254 10.83 3.72 17.63
CA MET A 254 10.74 2.97 16.36
C MET A 254 12.06 2.99 15.58
N GLY A 255 12.71 4.15 15.47
CA GLY A 255 14.03 4.26 14.82
C GLY A 255 15.10 3.40 15.50
N ALA A 256 15.07 3.31 16.83
CA ALA A 256 15.97 2.43 17.59
C ALA A 256 15.66 0.94 17.33
N GLU A 257 14.38 0.56 17.26
CA GLU A 257 13.98 -0.81 16.87
C GLU A 257 14.45 -1.15 15.47
N LEU A 258 14.21 -0.29 14.48
CA LEU A 258 14.66 -0.48 13.11
C LEU A 258 16.18 -0.68 13.02
N SER A 259 16.96 0.07 13.82
CA SER A 259 18.42 -0.06 13.87
C SER A 259 18.90 -1.39 14.48
N ALA A 260 18.07 -2.01 15.31
CA ALA A 260 18.33 -3.33 15.88
C ALA A 260 17.94 -4.48 14.96
N LEU A 261 17.09 -4.27 13.96
CA LEU A 261 16.70 -5.28 12.98
C LEU A 261 17.90 -5.74 12.15
N ARG A 262 17.82 -6.96 11.65
CA ARG A 262 18.85 -7.57 10.79
C ARG A 262 18.21 -8.15 9.55
N THR A 263 18.93 -8.05 8.44
CA THR A 263 18.61 -8.70 7.17
C THR A 263 18.64 -10.24 7.32
N ALA A 264 18.20 -10.97 6.31
CA ALA A 264 18.19 -12.44 6.34
C ALA A 264 19.60 -13.05 6.53
N ASP A 265 20.64 -12.35 6.06
CA ASP A 265 22.05 -12.73 6.22
C ASP A 265 22.72 -12.12 7.46
N GLY A 266 21.94 -11.52 8.37
CA GLY A 266 22.41 -11.03 9.67
C GLY A 266 23.06 -9.64 9.66
N GLN A 267 23.01 -8.90 8.55
CA GLN A 267 23.54 -7.55 8.46
C GLN A 267 22.54 -6.51 8.99
N PRO A 268 22.98 -5.35 9.47
CA PRO A 268 22.06 -4.25 9.77
C PRO A 268 21.42 -3.70 8.49
N TYR A 269 20.17 -3.29 8.56
CA TYR A 269 19.53 -2.54 7.46
C TYR A 269 20.15 -1.16 7.32
N ARG A 270 20.26 -0.68 6.07
CA ARG A 270 20.50 0.75 5.80
C ARG A 270 19.20 1.50 6.03
N LEU A 271 19.24 2.50 6.89
CA LEU A 271 18.06 3.26 7.28
C LEU A 271 18.07 4.64 6.66
N PHE A 272 16.91 5.05 6.14
CA PHE A 272 16.68 6.35 5.52
C PHE A 272 15.58 7.08 6.30
N PRO A 273 15.93 7.93 7.29
CA PRO A 273 14.94 8.71 8.02
C PRO A 273 14.36 9.82 7.16
N LEU A 274 13.04 9.85 7.05
CA LEU A 274 12.30 10.94 6.41
C LEU A 274 12.18 12.13 7.37
N PRO A 275 12.18 13.36 6.85
CA PRO A 275 11.99 14.55 7.68
C PRO A 275 10.57 14.58 8.26
N TRP A 276 10.39 15.36 9.31
CA TRP A 276 9.09 15.57 9.93
C TRP A 276 8.37 16.77 9.29
N ALA A 277 7.13 16.56 8.84
CA ALA A 277 6.27 17.64 8.36
C ALA A 277 5.76 18.47 9.54
N GLN A 278 5.57 19.77 9.35
CA GLN A 278 4.88 20.59 10.32
C GLN A 278 3.46 20.07 10.58
N PRO A 279 2.90 20.23 11.79
CA PRO A 279 1.55 19.76 12.08
C PRO A 279 0.53 20.30 11.09
N VAL A 280 -0.12 19.42 10.33
CA VAL A 280 -1.25 19.77 9.48
C VAL A 280 -2.50 19.68 10.34
N LEU A 281 -3.22 20.77 10.44
CA LEU A 281 -4.43 20.84 11.26
C LEU A 281 -5.66 21.12 10.39
N ASP A 282 -6.77 20.49 10.74
CA ASP A 282 -8.10 20.75 10.18
C ASP A 282 -9.10 20.83 11.37
N GLU A 283 -9.74 22.00 11.54
CA GLU A 283 -10.66 22.28 12.67
C GLU A 283 -10.08 21.93 14.05
N GLY A 284 -8.76 22.07 14.21
CA GLY A 284 -8.06 21.75 15.46
C GLY A 284 -7.67 20.27 15.61
N ARG A 285 -8.07 19.39 14.70
CA ARG A 285 -7.64 18.00 14.63
C ARG A 285 -6.31 17.91 13.86
N ARG A 286 -5.32 17.23 14.42
CA ARG A 286 -4.08 16.92 13.71
C ARG A 286 -4.31 15.80 12.71
N LEU A 287 -3.78 15.97 11.51
CA LEU A 287 -3.89 15.00 10.42
C LEU A 287 -2.59 14.20 10.29
N ALA A 288 -2.71 12.92 9.93
CA ALA A 288 -1.60 11.98 9.84
C ALA A 288 -0.78 12.17 8.54
N ALA A 289 0.03 13.22 8.49
CA ALA A 289 0.95 13.46 7.37
C ALA A 289 2.21 12.59 7.53
N SER A 290 2.43 11.65 6.62
CA SER A 290 3.63 10.81 6.60
C SER A 290 4.19 10.66 5.19
N TYR A 291 5.47 10.98 5.02
CA TYR A 291 6.17 10.73 3.77
C TYR A 291 6.50 9.25 3.53
N ALA A 292 6.36 8.38 4.54
CA ALA A 292 6.53 6.94 4.40
C ALA A 292 5.39 6.30 3.57
N ASN A 293 4.26 7.01 3.40
CA ASN A 293 3.11 6.52 2.64
C ASN A 293 3.28 6.75 1.12
N PHE A 294 4.48 6.46 0.59
CA PHE A 294 4.81 6.53 -0.83
C PHE A 294 4.41 5.25 -1.56
N LEU A 295 4.22 5.32 -2.88
CA LEU A 295 3.97 4.19 -3.77
C LEU A 295 5.17 3.97 -4.69
N ILE A 296 5.68 2.73 -4.74
CA ILE A 296 6.73 2.33 -5.68
C ILE A 296 6.06 1.80 -6.94
N ILE A 297 6.41 2.35 -8.11
CA ILE A 297 5.93 1.90 -9.41
C ILE A 297 7.09 1.65 -10.37
N ASN A 298 6.82 1.13 -11.57
CA ASN A 298 7.85 0.94 -12.58
C ASN A 298 8.57 2.27 -12.89
N GLY A 299 9.86 2.33 -12.60
CA GLY A 299 10.71 3.50 -12.92
C GLY A 299 10.54 4.73 -12.04
N ALA A 300 9.58 4.74 -11.10
CA ALA A 300 9.36 5.88 -10.22
C ALA A 300 8.97 5.47 -8.79
N VAL A 301 9.03 6.45 -7.88
CA VAL A 301 8.38 6.43 -6.57
C VAL A 301 7.47 7.66 -6.50
N LEU A 302 6.19 7.44 -6.27
CA LEU A 302 5.24 8.51 -6.06
C LEU A 302 5.24 8.85 -4.56
N MET A 303 5.62 10.07 -4.24
CA MET A 303 5.75 10.57 -2.87
C MET A 303 4.59 11.48 -2.53
N PRO A 304 3.89 11.28 -1.39
CA PRO A 304 2.90 12.23 -0.94
C PRO A 304 3.56 13.56 -0.60
N ALA A 305 2.98 14.67 -1.07
CA ALA A 305 3.39 16.02 -0.75
C ALA A 305 2.22 16.75 -0.06
N TYR A 306 2.54 17.49 0.99
CA TYR A 306 1.53 18.13 1.83
C TYR A 306 1.54 19.66 1.71
N GLY A 307 2.36 20.21 0.80
CA GLY A 307 2.61 21.66 0.69
C GLY A 307 3.44 22.19 1.85
N ASP A 308 4.28 21.33 2.43
CA ASP A 308 5.14 21.62 3.55
C ASP A 308 6.57 21.92 3.12
N ALA A 309 7.31 22.69 3.91
CA ALA A 309 8.71 22.97 3.66
C ALA A 309 9.61 21.71 3.66
N ALA A 310 9.18 20.62 4.31
CA ALA A 310 9.86 19.34 4.34
C ALA A 310 9.65 18.49 3.08
N ASP A 311 8.71 18.81 2.19
CA ASP A 311 8.44 18.03 0.96
C ASP A 311 9.69 17.80 0.12
N ASP A 312 10.50 18.84 -0.09
CA ASP A 312 11.73 18.74 -0.89
C ASP A 312 12.81 17.90 -0.17
N ALA A 313 12.92 18.04 1.15
CA ALA A 313 13.86 17.24 1.93
C ALA A 313 13.45 15.74 1.94
N ALA A 314 12.16 15.44 2.01
CA ALA A 314 11.64 14.08 1.90
C ALA A 314 11.95 13.47 0.52
N ARG A 315 11.75 14.25 -0.56
CA ARG A 315 12.15 13.83 -1.91
C ARG A 315 13.64 13.48 -1.97
N ASP A 316 14.51 14.30 -1.40
CA ASP A 316 15.96 14.10 -1.45
C ASP A 316 16.39 12.84 -0.68
N VAL A 317 15.69 12.47 0.39
CA VAL A 317 15.88 11.18 1.09
C VAL A 317 15.47 10.01 0.17
N LEU A 318 14.30 10.11 -0.49
CA LEU A 318 13.84 9.06 -1.39
C LEU A 318 14.73 8.90 -2.63
N VAL A 319 15.31 9.97 -3.15
CA VAL A 319 16.33 9.89 -4.23
C VAL A 319 17.53 9.04 -3.80
N GLN A 320 17.94 9.12 -2.55
CA GLN A 320 19.05 8.32 -2.02
C GLN A 320 18.63 6.87 -1.76
N ALA A 321 17.40 6.65 -1.29
CA ALA A 321 16.88 5.31 -1.00
C ALA A 321 16.55 4.51 -2.28
N PHE A 322 16.15 5.18 -3.36
CA PHE A 322 15.71 4.57 -4.62
C PHE A 322 16.57 5.02 -5.82
N PRO A 323 17.86 4.66 -5.87
CA PRO A 323 18.72 5.05 -6.97
C PRO A 323 18.18 4.51 -8.31
N GLY A 324 18.06 5.40 -9.30
CA GLY A 324 17.57 5.05 -10.64
C GLY A 324 16.04 5.11 -10.82
N ARG A 325 15.28 5.51 -9.81
CA ARG A 325 13.85 5.82 -9.91
C ARG A 325 13.63 7.33 -9.87
N GLU A 326 12.68 7.81 -10.65
CA GLU A 326 12.20 9.19 -10.55
C GLU A 326 11.35 9.35 -9.29
N ILE A 327 11.59 10.39 -8.49
CA ILE A 327 10.73 10.72 -7.36
C ILE A 327 9.73 11.77 -7.81
N VAL A 328 8.44 11.41 -7.83
CA VAL A 328 7.34 12.26 -8.27
C VAL A 328 6.51 12.66 -7.07
N GLN A 329 6.46 13.96 -6.76
CA GLN A 329 5.59 14.49 -5.72
C GLN A 329 4.14 14.51 -6.20
N VAL A 330 3.21 13.97 -5.40
CA VAL A 330 1.77 14.00 -5.64
C VAL A 330 1.11 14.78 -4.50
N PRO A 331 0.29 15.81 -4.79
CA PRO A 331 -0.36 16.58 -3.74
C PRO A 331 -1.40 15.72 -3.00
N CYS A 332 -1.14 15.40 -1.74
CA CYS A 332 -1.94 14.46 -0.93
C CYS A 332 -2.57 15.11 0.32
N ARG A 333 -2.52 16.43 0.44
CA ARG A 333 -3.10 17.11 1.62
C ARG A 333 -4.59 16.83 1.77
N SER A 334 -5.33 16.66 0.67
CA SER A 334 -6.75 16.31 0.68
C SER A 334 -7.01 14.91 1.24
N LEU A 335 -6.09 13.96 1.04
CA LEU A 335 -6.26 12.57 1.49
C LEU A 335 -6.19 12.44 3.01
N ILE A 336 -5.22 13.11 3.65
CA ILE A 336 -5.02 13.00 5.10
C ILE A 336 -6.19 13.55 5.92
N TRP A 337 -7.13 14.25 5.30
CA TRP A 337 -8.37 14.65 5.95
C TRP A 337 -9.18 13.44 6.46
N GLN A 338 -9.15 12.33 5.71
CA GLN A 338 -9.71 11.04 6.12
C GLN A 338 -8.62 10.08 6.66
N ASN A 339 -7.55 10.59 7.25
CA ASN A 339 -6.53 9.85 8.01
C ASN A 339 -5.54 9.01 7.19
N GLY A 340 -5.82 8.70 5.90
CA GLY A 340 -4.93 7.97 4.98
C GLY A 340 -4.19 8.88 3.99
N SER A 341 -3.25 8.33 3.21
CA SER A 341 -2.51 9.08 2.20
C SER A 341 -2.34 8.26 0.90
N LEU A 342 -1.30 8.54 0.12
CA LEU A 342 -1.11 8.06 -1.24
C LEU A 342 -1.10 6.53 -1.39
N HIS A 343 -0.33 5.84 -0.55
CA HIS A 343 -0.22 4.38 -0.59
C HIS A 343 -1.55 3.71 -0.23
N CYS A 344 -2.25 4.27 0.75
CA CYS A 344 -3.51 3.73 1.26
C CYS A 344 -4.62 3.66 0.19
N ILE A 345 -4.63 4.56 -0.81
CA ILE A 345 -5.63 4.56 -1.90
C ILE A 345 -5.20 3.71 -3.12
N THR A 346 -4.07 3.02 -3.05
CA THR A 346 -3.47 2.33 -4.21
C THR A 346 -3.12 0.88 -3.89
N MET A 347 -3.23 -0.01 -4.89
CA MET A 347 -2.73 -1.38 -4.82
C MET A 347 -1.93 -1.69 -6.08
N GLN A 348 -0.65 -2.07 -5.94
CA GLN A 348 0.16 -2.50 -7.08
C GLN A 348 -0.26 -3.89 -7.56
N LEU A 349 -0.26 -4.08 -8.87
CA LEU A 349 -0.55 -5.36 -9.52
C LEU A 349 0.74 -5.93 -10.12
N PRO A 350 1.22 -7.10 -9.70
CA PRO A 350 2.44 -7.72 -10.24
C PRO A 350 2.41 -7.88 -11.75
N ALA A 351 3.60 -7.90 -12.38
CA ALA A 351 3.73 -8.03 -13.83
C ALA A 351 2.97 -9.24 -14.38
N GLY A 352 2.14 -9.00 -15.39
CA GLY A 352 1.32 -10.01 -16.05
C GLY A 352 -0.02 -10.33 -15.36
N LEU A 353 -0.32 -9.73 -14.20
CA LEU A 353 -1.59 -9.96 -13.53
C LEU A 353 -2.76 -9.20 -14.20
N LEU A 354 -2.58 -7.92 -14.52
CA LEU A 354 -3.59 -7.13 -15.21
C LEU A 354 -3.66 -7.53 -16.68
N LYS A 355 -4.88 -7.78 -17.19
CA LYS A 355 -5.11 -7.94 -18.64
C LYS A 355 -5.01 -6.59 -19.36
N HIS A 356 -4.49 -6.62 -20.57
CA HIS A 356 -4.41 -5.49 -21.49
C HIS A 356 -5.49 -5.60 -22.55
#